data_19d6d39ff6b7519f5c127ba64a81a5d9
#
_entry.id   19d6d39ff6b7519f5c127ba64a81a5d9
#
_cell.length_a   1.000
_cell.length_b   1.000
_cell.length_c   1.000
_cell.angle_alpha   90.00
_cell.angle_beta   90.00
_cell.angle_gamma   90.00
#
_symmetry.space_group_name_H-M   'P 1'
#
loop_
_entity.id
_entity.type
_entity.pdbx_description
1 polymer ?
#
loop_
_entity_poly.entity_id
_entity_poly.type
_entity_poly.pdbx_seq_one_letter_code
_entity_poly.pdbx_strand_id
1 'polypeptide(L)'
;MKPSVILYKALPDDLLQRLQEHFTVHQVANLSPQTVEQNAAIFAEAEGLLGSNENIDAALLEKMPKLRATSTISVGYDNFDVDALTARKILLMHTPTVLTETVADTLMALVLSTARRVVEVAERVKAGEWTASIGPDWYGTDVHHKTLGIVGMGRIGMALAQRAHFGFNMPILYNARRHHKEAEERFNARYCDLDTLLQESDFVCLILPLTDETHHLFGAEQFAKMKPSAIFINAGRGPVVDENALIAALQKGEIHAAGLDVFEQEPLSVDSPLLSMANVVAVPHIGSATHETRYGMAACAVDNLIDALQGKVEKNCVNPHVAD
;
A
#
# COMPACT_ATOMS: atom_id res chain seq x y z
N MET A 1 27.65 23.34 -13.44
CA MET A 1 27.28 23.11 -12.04
C MET A 1 26.40 21.85 -12.00
N LYS A 2 26.47 21.06 -10.91
CA LYS A 2 25.52 19.95 -10.72
C LYS A 2 24.12 20.52 -10.50
N PRO A 3 23.05 19.89 -11.04
CA PRO A 3 21.66 20.27 -10.72
C PRO A 3 21.40 20.19 -9.22
N SER A 4 20.49 21.02 -8.73
CA SER A 4 20.11 21.07 -7.31
C SER A 4 18.94 20.13 -7.05
N VAL A 5 19.01 19.34 -5.99
CA VAL A 5 17.98 18.36 -5.60
C VAL A 5 17.64 18.51 -4.13
N ILE A 6 16.35 18.50 -3.79
CA ILE A 6 15.86 18.45 -2.42
C ILE A 6 15.57 16.99 -2.05
N LEU A 7 16.15 16.57 -0.92
CA LEU A 7 15.90 15.28 -0.28
C LEU A 7 15.16 15.52 1.03
N TYR A 8 13.90 15.03 1.11
CA TYR A 8 13.03 15.17 2.30
C TYR A 8 12.74 13.84 3.02
N LYS A 9 13.61 12.85 2.79
CA LYS A 9 13.59 11.55 3.48
C LYS A 9 15.02 11.06 3.65
N ALA A 10 15.36 10.60 4.85
CA ALA A 10 16.68 10.02 5.08
C ALA A 10 16.95 8.83 4.16
N LEU A 11 18.14 8.77 3.58
CA LEU A 11 18.64 7.67 2.76
C LEU A 11 19.78 6.95 3.49
N PRO A 12 20.04 5.67 3.19
CA PRO A 12 21.31 5.02 3.48
C PRO A 12 22.50 5.84 2.93
N ASP A 13 23.63 5.82 3.64
CA ASP A 13 24.80 6.67 3.32
C ASP A 13 25.34 6.44 1.91
N ASP A 14 25.38 5.19 1.45
CA ASP A 14 25.83 4.84 0.10
C ASP A 14 24.90 5.40 -0.99
N LEU A 15 23.59 5.38 -0.76
CA LEU A 15 22.61 5.95 -1.68
C LEU A 15 22.63 7.48 -1.67
N LEU A 16 22.86 8.08 -0.51
CA LEU A 16 23.07 9.52 -0.41
C LEU A 16 24.34 9.94 -1.15
N GLN A 17 25.45 9.22 -0.98
CA GLN A 17 26.70 9.46 -1.70
C GLN A 17 26.47 9.34 -3.21
N ARG A 18 25.79 8.29 -3.66
CA ARG A 18 25.44 8.10 -5.08
C ARG A 18 24.63 9.26 -5.65
N LEU A 19 23.66 9.79 -4.90
CA LEU A 19 22.89 10.96 -5.30
C LEU A 19 23.78 12.21 -5.41
N GLN A 20 24.72 12.39 -4.45
CA GLN A 20 25.68 13.50 -4.41
C GLN A 20 26.74 13.44 -5.53
N GLU A 21 27.01 12.27 -6.09
CA GLU A 21 27.88 12.15 -7.29
C GLU A 21 27.29 12.89 -8.50
N HIS A 22 25.96 12.93 -8.60
CA HIS A 22 25.24 13.54 -9.72
C HIS A 22 24.74 14.95 -9.42
N PHE A 23 24.36 15.25 -8.17
CA PHE A 23 23.61 16.44 -7.79
C PHE A 23 24.22 17.19 -6.60
N THR A 24 23.86 18.47 -6.47
CA THR A 24 23.98 19.21 -5.21
C THR A 24 22.73 18.87 -4.38
N VAL A 25 22.91 18.12 -3.30
CA VAL A 25 21.78 17.60 -2.48
C VAL A 25 21.55 18.47 -1.26
N HIS A 26 20.35 18.98 -1.11
CA HIS A 26 19.87 19.74 0.05
C HIS A 26 18.90 18.86 0.84
N GLN A 27 19.26 18.51 2.07
CA GLN A 27 18.40 17.71 2.95
C GLN A 27 17.52 18.62 3.79
N VAL A 28 16.21 18.34 3.79
CA VAL A 28 15.21 19.02 4.64
C VAL A 28 14.42 17.97 5.43
N ALA A 29 13.89 18.35 6.59
CA ALA A 29 13.19 17.41 7.47
C ALA A 29 11.81 16.99 6.93
N ASN A 30 11.12 17.90 6.23
CA ASN A 30 9.78 17.72 5.67
C ASN A 30 9.48 18.82 4.64
N LEU A 31 8.29 18.78 4.04
CA LEU A 31 7.83 19.79 3.08
C LEU A 31 6.75 20.72 3.68
N SER A 32 6.72 20.91 5.00
CA SER A 32 5.78 21.84 5.63
C SER A 32 5.97 23.27 5.11
N PRO A 33 4.91 24.10 5.10
CA PRO A 33 5.01 25.50 4.65
C PRO A 33 6.13 26.28 5.34
N GLN A 34 6.36 26.03 6.63
CA GLN A 34 7.45 26.65 7.39
C GLN A 34 8.83 26.23 6.88
N THR A 35 9.04 24.94 6.62
CA THR A 35 10.32 24.44 6.06
C THR A 35 10.58 25.01 4.68
N VAL A 36 9.55 25.07 3.83
CA VAL A 36 9.65 25.64 2.48
C VAL A 36 10.01 27.12 2.53
N GLU A 37 9.37 27.91 3.41
CA GLU A 37 9.65 29.33 3.55
C GLU A 37 11.07 29.61 4.06
N GLN A 38 11.52 28.87 5.07
CA GLN A 38 12.88 28.97 5.62
C GLN A 38 13.96 28.63 4.59
N ASN A 39 13.66 27.81 3.60
CA ASN A 39 14.58 27.36 2.55
C ASN A 39 14.18 27.86 1.16
N ALA A 40 13.42 28.96 1.06
CA ALA A 40 12.82 29.41 -0.19
C ALA A 40 13.79 29.53 -1.37
N ALA A 41 15.02 30.01 -1.12
CA ALA A 41 16.04 30.11 -2.17
C ALA A 41 16.49 28.74 -2.70
N ILE A 42 16.54 27.71 -1.84
CA ILE A 42 16.88 26.34 -2.24
C ILE A 42 15.72 25.72 -3.06
N PHE A 43 14.49 25.90 -2.59
CA PHE A 43 13.30 25.40 -3.30
C PHE A 43 13.15 26.04 -4.68
N ALA A 44 13.42 27.35 -4.81
CA ALA A 44 13.34 28.05 -6.09
C ALA A 44 14.37 27.56 -7.14
N GLU A 45 15.51 27.06 -6.68
CA GLU A 45 16.60 26.59 -7.56
C GLU A 45 16.60 25.07 -7.78
N ALA A 46 15.78 24.31 -7.05
CA ALA A 46 15.76 22.86 -7.14
C ALA A 46 15.17 22.36 -8.46
N GLU A 47 15.91 21.46 -9.12
CA GLU A 47 15.49 20.77 -10.35
C GLU A 47 14.93 19.37 -10.06
N GLY A 48 15.23 18.80 -8.90
CA GLY A 48 14.75 17.49 -8.47
C GLY A 48 14.23 17.47 -7.05
N LEU A 49 13.28 16.55 -6.78
CA LEU A 49 12.68 16.33 -5.47
C LEU A 49 12.62 14.83 -5.19
N LEU A 50 13.10 14.37 -4.02
CA LEU A 50 13.13 12.96 -3.65
C LEU A 50 12.74 12.75 -2.19
N GLY A 51 11.81 11.82 -1.96
CA GLY A 51 11.36 11.43 -0.62
C GLY A 51 10.10 10.58 -0.63
N SER A 52 9.31 10.63 0.44
CA SER A 52 8.02 9.92 0.55
C SER A 52 7.13 10.54 1.62
N ASN A 53 5.83 10.25 1.56
CA ASN A 53 4.82 10.55 2.59
C ASN A 53 4.53 12.04 2.81
N GLU A 54 4.82 12.90 1.85
CA GLU A 54 4.48 14.32 1.89
C GLU A 54 3.57 14.67 0.71
N ASN A 55 2.71 15.65 0.88
CA ASN A 55 1.85 16.12 -0.20
C ASN A 55 2.61 17.00 -1.18
N ILE A 56 2.49 16.70 -2.46
CA ILE A 56 3.11 17.47 -3.55
C ILE A 56 1.96 18.07 -4.36
N ASP A 57 1.50 19.22 -3.92
CA ASP A 57 0.38 19.96 -4.50
C ASP A 57 0.82 21.15 -5.36
N ALA A 58 -0.13 21.78 -6.03
CA ALA A 58 0.11 22.95 -6.87
C ALA A 58 0.79 24.10 -6.09
N ALA A 59 0.44 24.30 -4.81
CA ALA A 59 1.01 25.38 -3.98
C ALA A 59 2.51 25.17 -3.70
N LEU A 60 2.92 23.93 -3.42
CA LEU A 60 4.35 23.59 -3.29
C LEU A 60 5.06 23.79 -4.64
N LEU A 61 4.44 23.32 -5.74
CA LEU A 61 5.04 23.42 -7.07
C LEU A 61 5.27 24.87 -7.49
N GLU A 62 4.45 25.85 -7.07
CA GLU A 62 4.68 27.27 -7.31
C GLU A 62 5.99 27.78 -6.68
N LYS A 63 6.44 27.17 -5.57
CA LYS A 63 7.71 27.51 -4.92
C LYS A 63 8.93 26.87 -5.59
N MET A 64 8.71 25.98 -6.56
CA MET A 64 9.74 25.21 -7.25
C MET A 64 9.68 25.44 -8.79
N PRO A 65 9.93 26.67 -9.29
CA PRO A 65 9.77 27.00 -10.71
C PRO A 65 10.74 26.24 -11.63
N LYS A 66 11.85 25.72 -11.11
CA LYS A 66 12.86 24.98 -11.88
C LYS A 66 12.72 23.46 -11.76
N LEU A 67 11.71 22.94 -11.02
CA LEU A 67 11.52 21.52 -10.84
C LEU A 67 11.24 20.83 -12.19
N ARG A 68 11.99 19.75 -12.47
CA ARG A 68 11.91 18.96 -13.69
C ARG A 68 11.46 17.53 -13.43
N ALA A 69 11.83 16.98 -12.27
CA ALA A 69 11.45 15.63 -11.88
C ALA A 69 11.26 15.49 -10.38
N THR A 70 10.32 14.65 -9.99
CA THR A 70 10.15 14.17 -8.62
C THR A 70 10.19 12.65 -8.60
N SER A 71 10.77 12.06 -7.56
CA SER A 71 10.82 10.61 -7.37
C SER A 71 10.35 10.26 -5.96
N THR A 72 9.32 9.40 -5.89
CA THR A 72 8.80 8.93 -4.61
C THR A 72 9.33 7.55 -4.23
N ILE A 73 9.72 7.37 -2.96
CA ILE A 73 10.10 6.07 -2.40
C ILE A 73 8.83 5.29 -2.04
N SER A 74 7.94 5.14 -3.01
CA SER A 74 6.65 4.45 -2.85
C SER A 74 6.14 3.94 -4.20
N VAL A 75 5.16 3.03 -4.16
CA VAL A 75 4.37 2.63 -5.34
C VAL A 75 3.17 3.55 -5.53
N GLY A 76 2.49 3.87 -4.43
CA GLY A 76 1.38 4.81 -4.44
C GLY A 76 1.88 6.24 -4.58
N TYR A 77 1.08 7.05 -5.24
CA TYR A 77 1.34 8.47 -5.50
C TYR A 77 0.06 9.32 -5.34
N ASP A 78 -0.86 8.83 -4.54
CA ASP A 78 -2.14 9.49 -4.23
C ASP A 78 -1.97 10.84 -3.48
N ASN A 79 -0.79 11.11 -2.94
CA ASN A 79 -0.38 12.38 -2.35
C ASN A 79 0.30 13.35 -3.34
N PHE A 80 0.29 13.05 -4.65
CA PHE A 80 0.83 13.90 -5.70
C PHE A 80 -0.28 14.44 -6.59
N ASP A 81 -0.29 15.75 -6.83
CA ASP A 81 -1.11 16.38 -7.88
C ASP A 81 -0.50 16.07 -9.25
N VAL A 82 -0.88 14.91 -9.82
CA VAL A 82 -0.35 14.42 -11.09
C VAL A 82 -0.70 15.37 -12.25
N ASP A 83 -1.86 16.00 -12.20
CA ASP A 83 -2.32 16.92 -13.24
C ASP A 83 -1.48 18.21 -13.21
N ALA A 84 -1.21 18.77 -12.01
CA ALA A 84 -0.35 19.94 -11.88
C ALA A 84 1.10 19.64 -12.29
N LEU A 85 1.64 18.48 -11.95
CA LEU A 85 2.96 18.02 -12.40
C LEU A 85 3.01 17.91 -13.93
N THR A 86 2.02 17.27 -14.52
CA THR A 86 1.91 17.06 -15.96
C THR A 86 1.78 18.38 -16.72
N ALA A 87 0.92 19.29 -16.27
CA ALA A 87 0.73 20.62 -16.87
C ALA A 87 2.04 21.44 -16.88
N ARG A 88 2.90 21.22 -15.87
CA ARG A 88 4.21 21.89 -15.76
C ARG A 88 5.36 21.10 -16.37
N LYS A 89 5.09 19.98 -17.03
CA LYS A 89 6.07 19.07 -17.63
C LYS A 89 7.09 18.55 -16.61
N ILE A 90 6.64 18.25 -15.40
CA ILE A 90 7.46 17.67 -14.33
C ILE A 90 7.24 16.15 -14.30
N LEU A 91 8.30 15.38 -14.43
CA LEU A 91 8.24 13.92 -14.38
C LEU A 91 7.96 13.42 -12.96
N LEU A 92 7.01 12.49 -12.82
CA LEU A 92 6.75 11.77 -11.58
C LEU A 92 7.25 10.33 -11.69
N MET A 93 8.29 10.02 -10.91
CA MET A 93 8.87 8.68 -10.82
C MET A 93 8.43 7.97 -9.55
N HIS A 94 8.19 6.64 -9.62
CA HIS A 94 7.79 5.82 -8.48
C HIS A 94 8.49 4.45 -8.49
N THR A 95 8.21 3.56 -7.50
CA THR A 95 8.94 2.30 -7.34
C THR A 95 8.03 1.05 -7.45
N PRO A 96 7.39 0.80 -8.60
CA PRO A 96 6.23 -0.10 -8.72
C PRO A 96 6.55 -1.60 -8.62
N THR A 97 7.80 -2.02 -8.73
CA THR A 97 8.17 -3.45 -8.83
C THR A 97 8.83 -4.00 -7.58
N VAL A 98 9.51 -3.15 -6.80
CA VAL A 98 10.42 -3.58 -5.73
C VAL A 98 9.70 -4.28 -4.57
N LEU A 99 8.51 -3.80 -4.20
CA LEU A 99 7.79 -4.27 -3.00
C LEU A 99 6.72 -5.35 -3.27
N THR A 100 6.57 -5.80 -4.52
CA THR A 100 5.48 -6.71 -4.90
C THR A 100 5.42 -7.97 -4.04
N GLU A 101 6.55 -8.66 -3.90
CA GLU A 101 6.64 -9.91 -3.15
C GLU A 101 6.45 -9.68 -1.65
N THR A 102 7.05 -8.64 -1.10
CA THR A 102 6.99 -8.32 0.33
C THR A 102 5.57 -7.98 0.78
N VAL A 103 4.83 -7.19 -0.03
CA VAL A 103 3.42 -6.89 0.29
C VAL A 103 2.55 -8.14 0.17
N ALA A 104 2.82 -9.03 -0.80
CA ALA A 104 2.11 -10.30 -0.91
C ALA A 104 2.39 -11.22 0.29
N ASP A 105 3.60 -11.21 0.86
CA ASP A 105 3.93 -11.92 2.10
C ASP A 105 3.15 -11.35 3.28
N THR A 106 3.07 -10.03 3.41
CA THR A 106 2.29 -9.37 4.47
C THR A 106 0.79 -9.70 4.35
N LEU A 107 0.24 -9.70 3.13
CA LEU A 107 -1.15 -10.11 2.89
C LEU A 107 -1.41 -11.54 3.36
N MET A 108 -0.53 -12.50 3.03
CA MET A 108 -0.65 -13.88 3.51
C MET A 108 -0.46 -13.97 5.03
N ALA A 109 0.43 -13.18 5.61
CA ALA A 109 0.60 -13.11 7.06
C ALA A 109 -0.68 -12.62 7.75
N LEU A 110 -1.34 -11.59 7.20
CA LEU A 110 -2.64 -11.10 7.70
C LEU A 110 -3.74 -12.15 7.55
N VAL A 111 -3.84 -12.81 6.38
CA VAL A 111 -4.80 -13.93 6.18
C VAL A 111 -4.62 -15.00 7.24
N LEU A 112 -3.39 -15.49 7.43
CA LEU A 112 -3.06 -16.53 8.40
C LEU A 112 -3.26 -16.09 9.84
N SER A 113 -2.76 -14.91 10.19
CA SER A 113 -2.84 -14.40 11.57
C SER A 113 -4.27 -14.13 12.00
N THR A 114 -5.10 -13.61 11.11
CA THR A 114 -6.52 -13.34 11.39
C THR A 114 -7.32 -14.63 11.47
N ALA A 115 -7.20 -15.50 10.45
CA ALA A 115 -7.93 -16.78 10.42
C ALA A 115 -7.59 -17.70 11.59
N ARG A 116 -6.31 -17.75 11.97
CA ARG A 116 -5.82 -18.63 13.04
C ARG A 116 -5.76 -17.92 14.40
N ARG A 117 -6.25 -16.67 14.50
CA ARG A 117 -6.30 -15.85 15.73
C ARG A 117 -4.93 -15.73 16.42
N VAL A 118 -3.84 -15.70 15.61
CA VAL A 118 -2.48 -15.83 16.13
C VAL A 118 -2.12 -14.72 17.11
N VAL A 119 -2.47 -13.48 16.79
CA VAL A 119 -2.18 -12.31 17.63
C VAL A 119 -2.96 -12.40 18.94
N GLU A 120 -4.28 -12.56 18.87
CA GLU A 120 -5.16 -12.67 20.04
C GLU A 120 -4.70 -13.82 20.98
N VAL A 121 -4.50 -15.02 20.41
CA VAL A 121 -4.09 -16.18 21.20
C VAL A 121 -2.70 -15.99 21.82
N ALA A 122 -1.76 -15.36 21.09
CA ALA A 122 -0.44 -15.05 21.63
C ALA A 122 -0.52 -14.09 22.83
N GLU A 123 -1.37 -13.07 22.78
CA GLU A 123 -1.58 -12.14 23.91
C GLU A 123 -2.24 -12.84 25.10
N ARG A 124 -3.21 -13.72 24.88
CA ARG A 124 -3.83 -14.54 25.94
C ARG A 124 -2.80 -15.43 26.63
N VAL A 125 -1.88 -16.03 25.87
CA VAL A 125 -0.76 -16.82 26.47
C VAL A 125 0.14 -15.95 27.32
N LYS A 126 0.55 -14.77 26.84
CA LYS A 126 1.35 -13.80 27.60
C LYS A 126 0.65 -13.30 28.86
N ALA A 127 -0.69 -13.17 28.82
CA ALA A 127 -1.52 -12.81 29.97
C ALA A 127 -1.67 -13.95 31.00
N GLY A 128 -1.14 -15.16 30.72
CA GLY A 128 -1.20 -16.30 31.63
C GLY A 128 -2.51 -17.08 31.57
N GLU A 129 -3.34 -16.87 30.53
CA GLU A 129 -4.64 -17.54 30.42
C GLU A 129 -4.55 -19.01 30.00
N TRP A 130 -3.39 -19.45 29.50
CA TRP A 130 -3.20 -20.84 29.10
C TRP A 130 -2.83 -21.72 30.29
N THR A 131 -3.85 -22.24 30.95
CA THR A 131 -3.69 -23.05 32.20
C THR A 131 -4.07 -24.52 32.02
N ALA A 132 -4.62 -24.90 30.87
CA ALA A 132 -5.05 -26.29 30.57
C ALA A 132 -5.05 -26.52 29.04
N SER A 133 -5.43 -27.75 28.63
CA SER A 133 -5.66 -28.01 27.19
C SER A 133 -6.72 -27.09 26.63
N ILE A 134 -6.47 -26.54 25.43
CA ILE A 134 -7.37 -25.57 24.80
C ILE A 134 -8.68 -26.22 24.33
N GLY A 135 -9.78 -25.47 24.43
CA GLY A 135 -11.11 -25.79 23.91
C GLY A 135 -11.49 -24.97 22.67
N PRO A 136 -12.73 -25.14 22.18
CA PRO A 136 -13.22 -24.45 20.96
C PRO A 136 -13.15 -22.93 21.00
N ASP A 137 -13.16 -22.31 22.15
CA ASP A 137 -13.01 -20.87 22.36
C ASP A 137 -11.63 -20.31 21.96
N TRP A 138 -10.65 -21.21 21.74
CA TRP A 138 -9.31 -20.89 21.24
C TRP A 138 -9.13 -21.21 19.75
N TYR A 139 -10.11 -21.85 19.12
CA TYR A 139 -9.95 -22.31 17.74
C TYR A 139 -10.10 -21.17 16.75
N GLY A 140 -9.33 -21.23 15.68
CA GLY A 140 -9.48 -20.41 14.49
C GLY A 140 -10.15 -21.21 13.35
N THR A 141 -10.05 -20.69 12.14
CA THR A 141 -10.58 -21.29 10.91
C THR A 141 -9.45 -21.75 9.98
N ASP A 142 -9.75 -22.73 9.12
CA ASP A 142 -8.83 -23.18 8.09
C ASP A 142 -8.65 -22.12 7.00
N VAL A 143 -7.45 -22.07 6.43
CA VAL A 143 -7.12 -21.24 5.28
C VAL A 143 -7.04 -22.08 4.01
N HIS A 144 -6.41 -23.26 4.09
CA HIS A 144 -6.25 -24.16 2.94
C HIS A 144 -7.61 -24.57 2.36
N HIS A 145 -7.70 -24.65 1.03
CA HIS A 145 -8.90 -25.03 0.27
C HIS A 145 -10.09 -24.05 0.41
N LYS A 146 -9.92 -22.92 1.11
CA LYS A 146 -10.92 -21.87 1.20
C LYS A 146 -10.80 -20.93 0.01
N THR A 147 -11.90 -20.32 -0.41
CA THR A 147 -11.92 -19.40 -1.54
C THR A 147 -11.33 -18.04 -1.18
N LEU A 148 -10.35 -17.60 -1.95
CA LEU A 148 -9.77 -16.27 -1.86
C LEU A 148 -10.31 -15.36 -2.96
N GLY A 149 -11.02 -14.30 -2.57
CA GLY A 149 -11.41 -13.20 -3.45
C GLY A 149 -10.35 -12.08 -3.44
N ILE A 150 -9.85 -11.72 -4.61
CA ILE A 150 -8.86 -10.64 -4.77
C ILE A 150 -9.52 -9.47 -5.51
N VAL A 151 -9.68 -8.35 -4.82
CA VAL A 151 -10.16 -7.10 -5.41
C VAL A 151 -8.95 -6.26 -5.79
N GLY A 152 -8.61 -6.29 -7.09
CA GLY A 152 -7.39 -5.69 -7.63
C GLY A 152 -6.33 -6.71 -8.06
N MET A 153 -6.45 -7.29 -9.26
CA MET A 153 -5.50 -8.26 -9.82
C MET A 153 -4.32 -7.55 -10.55
N GLY A 154 -3.60 -6.70 -9.80
CA GLY A 154 -2.34 -6.10 -10.24
C GLY A 154 -1.12 -6.99 -9.90
N ARG A 155 0.09 -6.42 -9.91
CA ARG A 155 1.33 -7.16 -9.57
C ARG A 155 1.24 -7.85 -8.20
N ILE A 156 0.77 -7.12 -7.17
CA ILE A 156 0.63 -7.65 -5.81
C ILE A 156 -0.47 -8.72 -5.76
N GLY A 157 -1.61 -8.50 -6.44
CA GLY A 157 -2.69 -9.49 -6.53
C GLY A 157 -2.24 -10.78 -7.19
N MET A 158 -1.43 -10.72 -8.24
CA MET A 158 -0.82 -11.88 -8.89
C MET A 158 0.13 -12.64 -7.95
N ALA A 159 0.98 -11.91 -7.22
CA ALA A 159 1.91 -12.51 -6.25
C ALA A 159 1.18 -13.14 -5.06
N LEU A 160 0.08 -12.54 -4.59
CA LEU A 160 -0.80 -13.12 -3.59
C LEU A 160 -1.50 -14.38 -4.11
N ALA A 161 -2.08 -14.33 -5.32
CA ALA A 161 -2.74 -15.47 -5.94
C ALA A 161 -1.79 -16.67 -6.08
N GLN A 162 -0.54 -16.44 -6.47
CA GLN A 162 0.49 -17.48 -6.55
C GLN A 162 0.71 -18.19 -5.19
N ARG A 163 0.83 -17.42 -4.10
CA ARG A 163 1.01 -17.96 -2.75
C ARG A 163 -0.19 -18.76 -2.29
N ALA A 164 -1.37 -18.21 -2.44
CA ALA A 164 -2.61 -18.80 -2.01
C ALA A 164 -2.93 -20.09 -2.80
N HIS A 165 -2.78 -20.05 -4.12
CA HIS A 165 -3.04 -21.18 -4.99
C HIS A 165 -2.07 -22.34 -4.74
N PHE A 166 -0.76 -22.10 -4.87
CA PHE A 166 0.23 -23.17 -4.78
C PHE A 166 0.58 -23.57 -3.33
N GLY A 167 0.52 -22.64 -2.38
CA GLY A 167 0.86 -22.93 -0.99
C GLY A 167 -0.29 -23.47 -0.16
N PHE A 168 -1.52 -23.09 -0.49
CA PHE A 168 -2.71 -23.41 0.32
C PHE A 168 -3.85 -24.06 -0.47
N ASN A 169 -3.66 -24.35 -1.76
CA ASN A 169 -4.69 -24.91 -2.65
C ASN A 169 -6.00 -24.11 -2.62
N MET A 170 -5.93 -22.80 -2.51
CA MET A 170 -7.09 -21.93 -2.48
C MET A 170 -7.64 -21.72 -3.91
N PRO A 171 -8.93 -21.91 -4.16
CA PRO A 171 -9.60 -21.37 -5.34
C PRO A 171 -9.51 -19.83 -5.34
N ILE A 172 -9.19 -19.24 -6.50
CA ILE A 172 -9.01 -17.80 -6.65
C ILE A 172 -10.18 -17.20 -7.43
N LEU A 173 -10.87 -16.25 -6.82
CA LEU A 173 -11.77 -15.32 -7.50
C LEU A 173 -11.10 -13.97 -7.60
N TYR A 174 -11.35 -13.22 -8.68
CA TYR A 174 -10.83 -11.87 -8.75
C TYR A 174 -11.77 -10.91 -9.45
N ASN A 175 -11.74 -9.67 -9.00
CA ASN A 175 -12.36 -8.52 -9.63
C ASN A 175 -11.28 -7.53 -10.06
N ALA A 176 -11.34 -7.06 -11.29
CA ALA A 176 -10.42 -6.08 -11.86
C ALA A 176 -11.10 -5.36 -13.04
N ARG A 177 -10.53 -4.24 -13.50
CA ARG A 177 -11.04 -3.49 -14.66
C ARG A 177 -11.02 -4.28 -15.97
N ARG A 178 -10.24 -5.36 -16.05
CA ARG A 178 -10.12 -6.24 -17.24
C ARG A 178 -9.73 -7.64 -16.82
N HIS A 179 -9.97 -8.61 -17.71
CA HIS A 179 -9.47 -9.97 -17.56
C HIS A 179 -7.95 -10.04 -17.49
N HIS A 180 -7.46 -10.94 -16.66
CA HIS A 180 -6.04 -11.19 -16.44
C HIS A 180 -5.70 -12.61 -16.87
N LYS A 181 -5.43 -12.80 -18.17
CA LYS A 181 -5.19 -14.14 -18.77
C LYS A 181 -4.14 -14.95 -18.01
N GLU A 182 -3.05 -14.32 -17.61
CA GLU A 182 -2.00 -15.00 -16.85
C GLU A 182 -2.53 -15.55 -15.50
N ALA A 183 -3.40 -14.84 -14.81
CA ALA A 183 -4.02 -15.35 -13.58
C ALA A 183 -4.93 -16.53 -13.84
N GLU A 184 -5.72 -16.48 -14.92
CA GLU A 184 -6.63 -17.53 -15.33
C GLU A 184 -5.86 -18.81 -15.75
N GLU A 185 -4.77 -18.66 -16.50
CA GLU A 185 -3.95 -19.79 -16.97
C GLU A 185 -3.09 -20.41 -15.86
N ARG A 186 -2.46 -19.60 -14.99
CA ARG A 186 -1.51 -20.08 -13.97
C ARG A 186 -2.20 -20.58 -12.70
N PHE A 187 -3.27 -19.93 -12.29
CA PHE A 187 -3.92 -20.17 -10.99
C PHE A 187 -5.34 -20.67 -11.11
N ASN A 188 -5.82 -20.93 -12.34
CA ASN A 188 -7.23 -21.21 -12.61
C ASN A 188 -8.17 -20.18 -11.94
N ALA A 189 -7.70 -18.90 -11.90
CA ALA A 189 -8.42 -17.82 -11.28
C ALA A 189 -9.67 -17.47 -12.11
N ARG A 190 -10.81 -17.26 -11.43
CA ARG A 190 -12.07 -16.92 -12.08
C ARG A 190 -12.34 -15.41 -11.95
N TYR A 191 -12.46 -14.73 -13.10
CA TYR A 191 -12.94 -13.37 -13.15
C TYR A 191 -14.42 -13.30 -12.81
N CYS A 192 -14.84 -12.36 -11.97
CA CYS A 192 -16.24 -12.11 -11.66
C CYS A 192 -16.49 -10.65 -11.27
N ASP A 193 -17.75 -10.24 -11.24
CA ASP A 193 -18.16 -8.97 -10.66
C ASP A 193 -17.92 -8.97 -9.15
N LEU A 194 -17.96 -7.77 -8.56
CA LEU A 194 -17.65 -7.58 -7.14
C LEU A 194 -18.66 -8.31 -6.25
N ASP A 195 -19.94 -8.27 -6.58
CA ASP A 195 -20.99 -8.89 -5.78
C ASP A 195 -20.82 -10.42 -5.70
N THR A 196 -20.57 -11.06 -6.83
CA THR A 196 -20.24 -12.49 -6.90
C THR A 196 -19.00 -12.83 -6.08
N LEU A 197 -17.95 -12.02 -6.19
CA LEU A 197 -16.72 -12.21 -5.41
C LEU A 197 -17.02 -12.16 -3.91
N LEU A 198 -17.75 -11.15 -3.44
CA LEU A 198 -18.09 -10.98 -2.02
C LEU A 198 -18.92 -12.14 -1.48
N GLN A 199 -19.91 -12.61 -2.24
CA GLN A 199 -20.81 -13.69 -1.83
C GLN A 199 -20.13 -15.08 -1.77
N GLU A 200 -19.15 -15.32 -2.64
CA GLU A 200 -18.54 -16.65 -2.77
C GLU A 200 -17.21 -16.79 -2.00
N SER A 201 -16.57 -15.70 -1.62
CA SER A 201 -15.25 -15.73 -0.97
C SER A 201 -15.34 -16.01 0.53
N ASP A 202 -14.37 -16.76 1.04
CA ASP A 202 -14.13 -16.96 2.47
C ASP A 202 -13.14 -15.93 3.00
N PHE A 203 -12.24 -15.48 2.13
CA PHE A 203 -11.31 -14.36 2.37
C PHE A 203 -11.45 -13.33 1.26
N VAL A 204 -11.54 -12.07 1.59
CA VAL A 204 -11.59 -10.96 0.63
C VAL A 204 -10.37 -10.06 0.87
N CYS A 205 -9.44 -10.03 -0.09
CA CYS A 205 -8.25 -9.19 -0.05
C CYS A 205 -8.41 -7.97 -0.97
N LEU A 206 -8.40 -6.78 -0.40
CA LEU A 206 -8.51 -5.51 -1.09
C LEU A 206 -7.12 -4.95 -1.38
N ILE A 207 -6.80 -4.77 -2.69
CA ILE A 207 -5.48 -4.33 -3.17
C ILE A 207 -5.67 -3.28 -4.28
N LEU A 208 -6.54 -2.31 -4.02
CA LEU A 208 -6.79 -1.22 -4.97
C LEU A 208 -5.98 0.03 -4.60
N PRO A 209 -5.57 0.83 -5.61
CA PRO A 209 -5.12 2.19 -5.36
C PRO A 209 -6.30 3.06 -4.92
N LEU A 210 -6.00 4.17 -4.26
CA LEU A 210 -6.98 5.21 -3.98
C LEU A 210 -7.13 6.11 -5.21
N THR A 211 -8.36 6.23 -5.69
CA THR A 211 -8.82 7.16 -6.73
C THR A 211 -10.22 7.65 -6.36
N ASP A 212 -10.73 8.64 -7.08
CA ASP A 212 -12.11 9.11 -6.85
C ASP A 212 -13.15 7.97 -7.00
N GLU A 213 -12.92 7.03 -7.92
CA GLU A 213 -13.82 5.89 -8.15
C GLU A 213 -13.67 4.79 -7.08
N THR A 214 -12.56 4.72 -6.38
CA THR A 214 -12.32 3.68 -5.36
C THR A 214 -12.48 4.19 -3.93
N HIS A 215 -12.61 5.50 -3.73
CA HIS A 215 -12.88 6.08 -2.42
C HIS A 215 -14.19 5.54 -1.86
N HIS A 216 -14.14 4.96 -0.64
CA HIS A 216 -15.27 4.32 0.03
C HIS A 216 -16.01 3.27 -0.83
N LEU A 217 -15.30 2.60 -1.75
CA LEU A 217 -15.84 1.52 -2.57
C LEU A 217 -16.38 0.37 -1.68
N PHE A 218 -15.73 0.12 -0.53
CA PHE A 218 -16.18 -0.81 0.48
C PHE A 218 -16.91 -0.07 1.61
N GLY A 219 -18.20 -0.09 1.55
CA GLY A 219 -19.12 0.43 2.57
C GLY A 219 -20.02 -0.65 3.15
N ALA A 220 -21.06 -0.26 3.86
CA ALA A 220 -22.00 -1.17 4.53
C ALA A 220 -22.65 -2.17 3.56
N GLU A 221 -22.96 -1.76 2.32
CA GLU A 221 -23.55 -2.65 1.31
C GLU A 221 -22.60 -3.78 0.92
N GLN A 222 -21.30 -3.49 0.76
CA GLN A 222 -20.30 -4.48 0.39
C GLN A 222 -20.07 -5.48 1.52
N PHE A 223 -19.96 -5.01 2.77
CA PHE A 223 -19.82 -5.91 3.92
C PHE A 223 -21.05 -6.79 4.11
N ALA A 224 -22.26 -6.27 3.94
CA ALA A 224 -23.49 -7.04 4.03
C ALA A 224 -23.62 -8.15 2.95
N LYS A 225 -22.89 -8.04 1.81
CA LYS A 225 -22.84 -9.09 0.77
C LYS A 225 -21.84 -10.18 1.06
N MET A 226 -20.91 -9.98 1.98
CA MET A 226 -19.92 -10.98 2.37
C MET A 226 -20.57 -12.10 3.19
N LYS A 227 -19.93 -13.26 3.23
CA LYS A 227 -20.37 -14.33 4.15
C LYS A 227 -20.16 -13.88 5.60
N PRO A 228 -21.07 -14.22 6.53
CA PRO A 228 -20.85 -13.95 7.95
C PRO A 228 -19.58 -14.61 8.54
N SER A 229 -19.09 -15.67 7.88
CA SER A 229 -17.83 -16.34 8.23
C SER A 229 -16.60 -15.75 7.52
N ALA A 230 -16.80 -14.80 6.61
CA ALA A 230 -15.70 -14.26 5.81
C ALA A 230 -14.76 -13.36 6.62
N ILE A 231 -13.52 -13.34 6.18
CA ILE A 231 -12.44 -12.49 6.72
C ILE A 231 -12.06 -11.45 5.67
N PHE A 232 -12.07 -10.18 6.06
CA PHE A 232 -11.69 -9.05 5.22
C PHE A 232 -10.23 -8.65 5.47
N ILE A 233 -9.44 -8.47 4.39
CA ILE A 233 -8.03 -8.07 4.46
C ILE A 233 -7.83 -6.81 3.61
N ASN A 234 -7.25 -5.77 4.18
CA ASN A 234 -6.90 -4.55 3.45
C ASN A 234 -5.40 -4.22 3.60
N ALA A 235 -4.67 -4.26 2.50
CA ALA A 235 -3.30 -3.76 2.37
C ALA A 235 -3.13 -2.89 1.11
N GLY A 236 -4.22 -2.29 0.62
CA GLY A 236 -4.23 -1.32 -0.46
C GLY A 236 -4.09 0.11 0.07
N ARG A 237 -5.23 0.77 0.27
CA ARG A 237 -5.36 2.09 0.89
C ARG A 237 -6.55 2.13 1.84
N GLY A 238 -6.37 2.78 2.99
CA GLY A 238 -7.42 2.91 4.00
C GLY A 238 -8.70 3.54 3.47
N PRO A 239 -8.66 4.72 2.83
CA PRO A 239 -9.86 5.42 2.36
C PRO A 239 -10.61 4.72 1.21
N VAL A 240 -10.16 3.57 0.71
CA VAL A 240 -10.99 2.70 -0.16
C VAL A 240 -12.12 2.05 0.62
N VAL A 241 -12.01 2.02 1.94
CA VAL A 241 -12.98 1.48 2.89
C VAL A 241 -13.57 2.62 3.70
N ASP A 242 -14.90 2.65 3.85
CA ASP A 242 -15.57 3.38 4.92
C ASP A 242 -15.28 2.65 6.23
N GLU A 243 -14.34 3.18 7.03
CA GLU A 243 -13.87 2.54 8.27
C GLU A 243 -14.99 2.41 9.29
N ASN A 244 -15.94 3.36 9.34
CA ASN A 244 -17.11 3.27 10.21
C ASN A 244 -18.03 2.11 9.81
N ALA A 245 -18.21 1.89 8.51
CA ALA A 245 -18.99 0.75 8.02
C ALA A 245 -18.30 -0.58 8.34
N LEU A 246 -16.96 -0.67 8.22
CA LEU A 246 -16.19 -1.84 8.63
C LEU A 246 -16.35 -2.14 10.13
N ILE A 247 -16.19 -1.13 10.99
CA ILE A 247 -16.38 -1.24 12.44
C ILE A 247 -17.79 -1.77 12.75
N ALA A 248 -18.81 -1.20 12.13
CA ALA A 248 -20.19 -1.62 12.32
C ALA A 248 -20.43 -3.08 11.87
N ALA A 249 -19.87 -3.48 10.73
CA ALA A 249 -19.98 -4.85 10.21
C ALA A 249 -19.33 -5.88 11.14
N LEU A 250 -18.16 -5.57 11.68
CA LEU A 250 -17.46 -6.41 12.67
C LEU A 250 -18.24 -6.53 13.97
N GLN A 251 -18.78 -5.42 14.48
CA GLN A 251 -19.56 -5.40 15.73
C GLN A 251 -20.87 -6.19 15.62
N LYS A 252 -21.53 -6.13 14.47
CA LYS A 252 -22.77 -6.86 14.20
C LYS A 252 -22.55 -8.33 13.79
N GLY A 253 -21.31 -8.73 13.52
CA GLY A 253 -21.00 -10.07 13.01
C GLY A 253 -21.45 -10.28 11.55
N GLU A 254 -21.59 -9.21 10.76
CA GLU A 254 -21.85 -9.27 9.33
C GLU A 254 -20.67 -9.90 8.59
N ILE A 255 -19.43 -9.69 9.11
CA ILE A 255 -18.22 -10.42 8.75
C ILE A 255 -17.53 -10.93 10.02
N HIS A 256 -16.73 -11.98 9.87
CA HIS A 256 -16.12 -12.65 11.02
C HIS A 256 -14.98 -11.88 11.63
N ALA A 257 -14.05 -11.38 10.82
CA ALA A 257 -12.81 -10.75 11.29
C ALA A 257 -12.20 -9.86 10.19
N ALA A 258 -11.23 -9.04 10.58
CA ALA A 258 -10.44 -8.22 9.63
C ALA A 258 -8.95 -8.23 9.94
N GLY A 259 -8.13 -8.20 8.88
CA GLY A 259 -6.68 -7.98 8.91
C GLY A 259 -6.34 -6.70 8.13
N LEU A 260 -5.78 -5.71 8.82
CA LEU A 260 -5.61 -4.36 8.29
C LEU A 260 -4.15 -3.92 8.36
N ASP A 261 -3.57 -3.57 7.22
CA ASP A 261 -2.26 -2.91 7.12
C ASP A 261 -2.40 -1.39 6.91
N VAL A 262 -3.59 -0.94 6.52
CA VAL A 262 -3.88 0.46 6.19
C VAL A 262 -5.19 0.91 6.80
N PHE A 263 -5.30 2.22 7.09
CA PHE A 263 -6.44 2.83 7.78
C PHE A 263 -6.88 4.11 7.06
N GLU A 264 -8.12 4.53 7.30
CA GLU A 264 -8.67 5.75 6.69
C GLU A 264 -7.85 6.98 7.11
N GLN A 265 -7.41 6.99 8.36
CA GLN A 265 -6.45 7.96 8.88
C GLN A 265 -5.21 7.25 9.42
N GLU A 266 -4.03 7.61 8.94
CA GLU A 266 -2.74 7.11 9.41
C GLU A 266 -1.89 8.24 10.02
N PRO A 267 -1.36 8.09 11.24
CA PRO A 267 -1.53 6.97 12.17
C PRO A 267 -2.97 6.80 12.66
N LEU A 268 -3.37 5.51 12.90
CA LEU A 268 -4.68 5.18 13.47
C LEU A 268 -4.85 5.85 14.84
N SER A 269 -6.02 6.45 15.08
CA SER A 269 -6.33 7.06 16.38
C SER A 269 -6.23 6.03 17.52
N VAL A 270 -5.66 6.45 18.64
CA VAL A 270 -5.60 5.63 19.87
C VAL A 270 -6.97 5.31 20.45
N ASP A 271 -8.00 6.05 20.08
CA ASP A 271 -9.39 5.85 20.50
C ASP A 271 -10.18 4.99 19.49
N SER A 272 -9.54 4.50 18.42
CA SER A 272 -10.24 3.68 17.42
C SER A 272 -10.78 2.39 18.02
N PRO A 273 -12.09 2.08 17.81
CA PRO A 273 -12.68 0.82 18.26
C PRO A 273 -11.95 -0.43 17.73
N LEU A 274 -11.32 -0.33 16.56
CA LEU A 274 -10.56 -1.45 15.95
C LEU A 274 -9.46 -1.98 16.88
N LEU A 275 -8.85 -1.12 17.71
CA LEU A 275 -7.77 -1.51 18.64
C LEU A 275 -8.25 -2.41 19.80
N SER A 276 -9.53 -2.40 20.11
CA SER A 276 -10.12 -3.21 21.19
C SER A 276 -10.83 -4.48 20.69
N MET A 277 -10.92 -4.67 19.36
CA MET A 277 -11.61 -5.82 18.76
C MET A 277 -10.67 -7.03 18.67
N ALA A 278 -10.97 -8.11 19.38
CA ALA A 278 -10.17 -9.35 19.36
C ALA A 278 -10.14 -10.03 17.98
N ASN A 279 -11.15 -9.77 17.14
CA ASN A 279 -11.25 -10.28 15.77
C ASN A 279 -10.61 -9.35 14.72
N VAL A 280 -9.79 -8.38 15.14
CA VAL A 280 -9.04 -7.49 14.25
C VAL A 280 -7.54 -7.66 14.46
N VAL A 281 -6.82 -7.90 13.38
CA VAL A 281 -5.35 -7.81 13.33
C VAL A 281 -5.00 -6.50 12.63
N ALA A 282 -4.46 -5.53 13.38
CA ALA A 282 -4.05 -4.24 12.89
C ALA A 282 -2.52 -4.11 12.94
N VAL A 283 -1.90 -3.72 11.82
CA VAL A 283 -0.46 -3.47 11.72
C VAL A 283 -0.20 -2.11 11.06
N PRO A 284 0.89 -1.40 11.40
CA PRO A 284 1.07 0.01 11.07
C PRO A 284 1.72 0.21 9.69
N HIS A 285 1.01 -0.15 8.61
CA HIS A 285 1.42 0.02 7.21
C HIS A 285 2.82 -0.57 6.94
N ILE A 286 2.94 -1.86 7.26
CA ILE A 286 4.20 -2.61 7.17
C ILE A 286 4.37 -3.42 5.88
N GLY A 287 3.44 -3.33 4.94
CA GLY A 287 3.42 -4.15 3.72
C GLY A 287 4.76 -4.25 2.99
N SER A 288 5.56 -3.18 2.98
CA SER A 288 6.90 -3.16 2.39
C SER A 288 8.03 -3.05 3.42
N ALA A 289 7.75 -3.23 4.72
CA ALA A 289 8.70 -2.91 5.79
C ALA A 289 9.67 -4.06 6.10
N THR A 290 10.46 -4.47 5.14
CA THR A 290 11.68 -5.25 5.35
C THR A 290 12.92 -4.39 5.04
N HIS A 291 14.05 -4.71 5.64
CA HIS A 291 15.30 -3.98 5.38
C HIS A 291 15.67 -4.00 3.90
N GLU A 292 15.55 -5.17 3.27
CA GLU A 292 15.89 -5.39 1.86
C GLU A 292 14.98 -4.60 0.94
N THR A 293 13.67 -4.65 1.18
CA THR A 293 12.68 -3.96 0.32
C THR A 293 12.77 -2.45 0.48
N ARG A 294 12.89 -1.94 1.71
CA ARG A 294 13.04 -0.50 1.96
C ARG A 294 14.32 0.07 1.37
N TYR A 295 15.43 -0.67 1.45
CA TYR A 295 16.67 -0.30 0.77
C TYR A 295 16.48 -0.33 -0.75
N GLY A 296 15.90 -1.40 -1.31
CA GLY A 296 15.65 -1.51 -2.74
C GLY A 296 14.72 -0.43 -3.29
N MET A 297 13.70 -0.02 -2.54
CA MET A 297 12.82 1.10 -2.90
C MET A 297 13.60 2.42 -2.93
N ALA A 298 14.42 2.68 -1.91
CA ALA A 298 15.27 3.88 -1.86
C ALA A 298 16.27 3.92 -3.03
N ALA A 299 16.95 2.80 -3.31
CA ALA A 299 17.87 2.67 -4.43
C ALA A 299 17.16 2.91 -5.78
N CYS A 300 16.00 2.28 -5.97
CA CYS A 300 15.19 2.48 -7.17
C CYS A 300 14.77 3.94 -7.35
N ALA A 301 14.35 4.62 -6.28
CA ALA A 301 13.95 6.01 -6.35
C ALA A 301 15.12 6.97 -6.64
N VAL A 302 16.31 6.67 -6.11
CA VAL A 302 17.55 7.42 -6.43
C VAL A 302 17.89 7.25 -7.92
N ASP A 303 17.88 6.02 -8.43
CA ASP A 303 18.14 5.74 -9.85
C ASP A 303 17.12 6.41 -10.76
N ASN A 304 15.84 6.30 -10.42
CA ASN A 304 14.76 6.95 -11.16
C ASN A 304 14.96 8.47 -11.27
N LEU A 305 15.36 9.15 -10.17
CA LEU A 305 15.61 10.60 -10.22
C LEU A 305 16.83 10.96 -11.07
N ILE A 306 17.90 10.16 -10.95
CA ILE A 306 19.12 10.35 -11.78
C ILE A 306 18.76 10.23 -13.26
N ASP A 307 18.07 9.16 -13.63
CA ASP A 307 17.66 8.90 -15.00
C ASP A 307 16.72 9.99 -15.54
N ALA A 308 15.71 10.37 -14.76
CA ALA A 308 14.75 11.40 -15.14
C ALA A 308 15.42 12.75 -15.41
N LEU A 309 16.32 13.22 -14.54
CA LEU A 309 17.04 14.49 -14.72
C LEU A 309 18.08 14.44 -15.85
N GLN A 310 18.52 13.24 -16.25
CA GLN A 310 19.37 13.02 -17.43
C GLN A 310 18.59 12.81 -18.74
N GLY A 311 17.25 12.85 -18.69
CA GLY A 311 16.41 12.63 -19.86
C GLY A 311 16.28 11.16 -20.30
N LYS A 312 16.53 10.21 -19.37
CA LYS A 312 16.44 8.76 -19.60
C LYS A 312 15.20 8.22 -18.90
N VAL A 313 14.04 8.30 -19.54
CA VAL A 313 12.75 7.88 -18.97
C VAL A 313 12.27 6.61 -19.66
N GLU A 314 12.78 5.44 -19.25
CA GLU A 314 12.39 4.16 -19.84
C GLU A 314 11.31 3.41 -19.06
N LYS A 315 11.26 3.58 -17.72
CA LYS A 315 10.37 2.85 -16.81
C LYS A 315 10.06 3.67 -15.56
N ASN A 316 9.11 3.19 -14.77
CA ASN A 316 8.76 3.75 -13.45
C ASN A 316 8.28 5.21 -13.49
N CYS A 317 7.84 5.70 -14.62
CA CYS A 317 7.27 7.03 -14.78
C CYS A 317 5.74 6.96 -14.81
N VAL A 318 5.09 7.81 -14.02
CA VAL A 318 3.62 7.86 -13.93
C VAL A 318 3.04 8.63 -15.13
N ASN A 319 3.71 9.71 -15.56
CA ASN A 319 3.31 10.60 -16.64
C ASN A 319 4.35 10.65 -17.79
N PRO A 320 4.67 9.51 -18.44
CA PRO A 320 5.80 9.41 -19.40
C PRO A 320 5.64 10.31 -20.62
N HIS A 321 4.42 10.67 -21.01
CA HIS A 321 4.14 11.56 -22.13
C HIS A 321 4.65 13.01 -21.93
N VAL A 322 5.14 13.33 -20.75
CA VAL A 322 5.75 14.63 -20.42
C VAL A 322 7.22 14.70 -20.90
N ALA A 323 7.84 13.55 -21.15
CA ALA A 323 9.24 13.46 -21.59
C ALA A 323 9.41 13.78 -23.09
N ASP A 324 8.30 13.76 -23.86
CA ASP A 324 8.26 14.11 -25.29
C ASP A 324 8.08 15.64 -25.42
#